data_e1fe1a09e75a85357b08015ed16752b8
#
_entry.id   e1fe1a09e75a85357b08015ed16752b8
#
_cell.length_a   1.000
_cell.length_b   1.000
_cell.length_c   1.000
_cell.angle_alpha   90.00
_cell.angle_beta   90.00
_cell.angle_gamma   90.00
#
_symmetry.space_group_name_H-M   'P 1'
#
loop_
_entity.id
_entity.type
_entity.pdbx_description
1 polymer ?
#
loop_
_entity_poly.entity_id
_entity_poly.type
_entity_poly.pdbx_seq_one_letter_code
_entity_poly.pdbx_strand_id
1 'polypeptide(L)'
;MKIQCPAKINLTLKVIGKRPDGFHNIESIMQTISLYDYLTINVEKSENFEINLSGNNSEIPYNDKNLVYKATKLFIENTHTTPHKIDIYIDKNIPVAAGLAGGSTDAAGTLFGLNEIFNNPLSKKEIHNLCAKLGSDLNFCLEGGRQMTSGRGEILEKLPFEELNISLIKPKNLGISAKEAYTKFSDKKTNNFKSEYGIREDFANDLEWALIDDYAELKEIKKSYPKSIMPGSGSTYFGINCSFMPKDNFWIANNLKAIDCGISVV
;
A
#
# COMPACT_ATOMS: atom_id res chain seq x y z
N MET A 1 16.80 -4.94 14.56
CA MET A 1 15.92 -5.89 13.85
C MET A 1 15.71 -5.41 12.44
N LYS A 2 15.70 -6.28 11.44
CA LYS A 2 15.39 -5.91 10.05
C LYS A 2 14.05 -6.52 9.65
N ILE A 3 13.16 -5.69 9.09
CA ILE A 3 11.78 -6.05 8.71
C ILE A 3 11.64 -5.89 7.21
N GLN A 4 11.05 -6.88 6.56
CA GLN A 4 10.71 -6.88 5.14
C GLN A 4 9.24 -6.48 4.97
N CYS A 5 8.98 -5.44 4.17
CA CYS A 5 7.68 -4.80 3.98
C CYS A 5 7.26 -4.92 2.51
N PRO A 6 6.44 -5.92 2.14
CA PRO A 6 6.08 -6.16 0.75
C PRO A 6 5.06 -5.15 0.23
N ALA A 7 5.14 -4.85 -1.07
CA ALA A 7 4.12 -4.12 -1.80
C ALA A 7 2.86 -4.95 -2.03
N LYS A 8 1.76 -4.28 -2.37
CA LYS A 8 0.51 -4.94 -2.82
C LYS A 8 0.05 -4.40 -4.17
N ILE A 9 -0.75 -5.19 -4.83
CA ILE A 9 -1.59 -4.75 -5.95
C ILE A 9 -3.06 -5.04 -5.62
N ASN A 10 -3.98 -4.33 -6.30
CA ASN A 10 -5.40 -4.66 -6.30
C ASN A 10 -5.69 -5.37 -7.62
N LEU A 11 -5.97 -6.67 -7.56
CA LEU A 11 -6.41 -7.46 -8.72
C LEU A 11 -7.78 -6.97 -9.19
N THR A 12 -8.64 -6.58 -8.25
CA THR A 12 -9.90 -5.89 -8.50
C THR A 12 -10.05 -4.74 -7.50
N LEU A 13 -10.75 -3.66 -7.86
CA LEU A 13 -11.16 -2.62 -6.92
C LEU A 13 -12.51 -2.04 -7.38
N LYS A 14 -13.55 -2.30 -6.60
CA LYS A 14 -14.90 -1.79 -6.82
C LYS A 14 -15.26 -0.80 -5.72
N VAL A 15 -15.72 0.38 -6.09
CA VAL A 15 -16.21 1.39 -5.16
C VAL A 15 -17.73 1.24 -4.99
N ILE A 16 -18.15 0.72 -3.84
CA ILE A 16 -19.54 0.39 -3.56
C ILE A 16 -20.39 1.66 -3.25
N GLY A 17 -19.80 2.59 -2.50
CA GLY A 17 -20.49 3.84 -2.16
C GLY A 17 -19.72 4.71 -1.20
N LYS A 18 -20.14 5.97 -1.11
CA LYS A 18 -19.57 6.96 -0.18
C LYS A 18 -20.20 6.80 1.21
N ARG A 19 -19.38 6.89 2.24
CA ARG A 19 -19.75 6.79 3.65
C ARG A 19 -19.97 8.17 4.28
N PRO A 20 -20.73 8.25 5.39
CA PRO A 20 -20.91 9.51 6.12
C PRO A 20 -19.60 10.09 6.68
N ASP A 21 -18.60 9.23 6.95
CA ASP A 21 -17.29 9.63 7.45
C ASP A 21 -16.35 10.18 6.36
N GLY A 22 -16.86 10.31 5.12
CA GLY A 22 -16.13 10.84 3.96
C GLY A 22 -15.30 9.80 3.20
N PHE A 23 -15.13 8.59 3.72
CA PHE A 23 -14.51 7.47 3.02
C PHE A 23 -15.48 6.79 2.05
N HIS A 24 -14.99 5.77 1.34
CA HIS A 24 -15.82 4.92 0.49
C HIS A 24 -15.79 3.48 0.99
N ASN A 25 -16.92 2.79 0.89
CA ASN A 25 -16.93 1.34 0.97
C ASN A 25 -16.41 0.79 -0.34
N ILE A 26 -15.53 -0.19 -0.24
CA ILE A 26 -14.92 -0.88 -1.38
C ILE A 26 -15.07 -2.39 -1.26
N GLU A 27 -14.97 -3.06 -2.38
CA GLU A 27 -14.67 -4.49 -2.50
C GLU A 27 -13.44 -4.64 -3.40
N SER A 28 -12.43 -5.36 -2.93
CA SER A 28 -11.18 -5.50 -3.67
C SER A 28 -10.52 -6.84 -3.38
N ILE A 29 -10.01 -7.50 -4.41
CA ILE A 29 -9.06 -8.59 -4.22
C ILE A 29 -7.67 -7.99 -4.21
N MET A 30 -7.00 -8.06 -3.08
CA MET A 30 -5.63 -7.62 -2.92
C MET A 30 -4.66 -8.80 -2.95
N GLN A 31 -3.48 -8.57 -3.52
CA GLN A 31 -2.40 -9.55 -3.61
C GLN A 31 -1.06 -8.91 -3.23
N THR A 32 -0.34 -9.55 -2.32
CA THR A 32 1.04 -9.18 -1.98
C THR A 32 2.01 -9.63 -3.07
N ILE A 33 3.00 -8.81 -3.37
CA ILE A 33 3.99 -9.08 -4.42
C ILE A 33 5.43 -8.94 -3.91
N SER A 34 6.38 -9.61 -4.59
CA SER A 34 7.81 -9.68 -4.23
C SER A 34 8.61 -8.41 -4.58
N LEU A 35 8.04 -7.24 -4.28
CA LEU A 35 8.72 -5.95 -4.27
C LEU A 35 8.68 -5.42 -2.83
N TYR A 36 9.84 -5.07 -2.26
CA TYR A 36 9.94 -4.84 -0.82
C TYR A 36 10.62 -3.53 -0.49
N ASP A 37 10.10 -2.82 0.51
CA ASP A 37 10.86 -1.92 1.35
C ASP A 37 11.44 -2.69 2.54
N TYR A 38 12.47 -2.15 3.17
CA TYR A 38 13.03 -2.73 4.39
C TYR A 38 13.15 -1.67 5.48
N LEU A 39 12.83 -2.08 6.71
CA LEU A 39 13.05 -1.25 7.89
C LEU A 39 14.16 -1.86 8.74
N THR A 40 15.12 -1.05 9.15
CA THR A 40 16.07 -1.42 10.21
C THR A 40 15.69 -0.64 11.46
N ILE A 41 15.24 -1.36 12.49
CA ILE A 41 14.76 -0.80 13.76
C ILE A 41 15.78 -1.10 14.86
N ASN A 42 16.34 -0.05 15.45
CA ASN A 42 17.21 -0.11 16.61
C ASN A 42 16.51 0.56 17.80
N VAL A 43 16.57 -0.09 18.96
CA VAL A 43 15.93 0.39 20.18
C VAL A 43 16.94 0.35 21.30
N GLU A 44 17.15 1.48 21.96
CA GLU A 44 18.07 1.63 23.09
C GLU A 44 17.32 2.29 24.28
N LYS A 45 17.64 1.90 25.51
CA LYS A 45 17.10 2.56 26.72
C LYS A 45 17.55 4.03 26.75
N SER A 46 16.62 4.91 27.10
CA SER A 46 16.85 6.35 27.19
C SER A 46 16.09 6.94 28.38
N GLU A 47 16.41 8.18 28.78
CA GLU A 47 15.65 8.90 29.78
C GLU A 47 14.30 9.40 29.27
N ASN A 48 14.21 9.68 27.96
CA ASN A 48 13.01 10.15 27.29
C ASN A 48 12.75 9.31 26.02
N PHE A 49 11.50 9.32 25.53
CA PHE A 49 11.20 8.78 24.23
C PHE A 49 11.76 9.68 23.12
N GLU A 50 12.57 9.09 22.25
CA GLU A 50 13.11 9.72 21.05
C GLU A 50 12.78 8.86 19.84
N ILE A 51 12.28 9.48 18.76
CA ILE A 51 11.96 8.80 17.50
C ILE A 51 12.77 9.48 16.40
N ASN A 52 13.70 8.76 15.81
CA ASN A 52 14.53 9.23 14.72
C ASN A 52 14.29 8.39 13.46
N LEU A 53 13.96 9.06 12.35
CA LEU A 53 13.80 8.45 11.05
C LEU A 53 14.92 8.88 10.12
N SER A 54 15.38 7.95 9.30
CA SER A 54 16.31 8.19 8.19
C SER A 54 16.03 7.20 7.05
N GLY A 55 16.65 7.38 5.91
CA GLY A 55 16.50 6.44 4.80
C GLY A 55 17.20 6.91 3.53
N ASN A 56 16.99 6.16 2.44
CA ASN A 56 17.64 6.35 1.14
C ASN A 56 16.83 7.19 0.14
N ASN A 57 15.61 7.64 0.46
CA ASN A 57 14.72 8.30 -0.49
C ASN A 57 14.33 9.72 -0.02
N SER A 58 14.64 10.73 -0.84
CA SER A 58 14.35 12.15 -0.52
C SER A 58 12.90 12.59 -0.79
N GLU A 59 12.07 11.73 -1.42
CA GLU A 59 10.66 12.05 -1.72
C GLU A 59 9.75 11.89 -0.49
N ILE A 60 10.23 11.21 0.57
CA ILE A 60 9.46 11.00 1.79
C ILE A 60 9.99 11.84 2.95
N PRO A 61 9.13 12.39 3.81
CA PRO A 61 9.57 13.09 5.01
C PRO A 61 10.08 12.12 6.08
N TYR A 62 11.13 12.51 6.82
CA TYR A 62 11.66 11.77 7.97
C TYR A 62 11.31 12.46 9.29
N ASN A 63 10.02 12.80 9.46
CA ASN A 63 9.49 13.49 10.63
C ASN A 63 8.07 13.01 10.97
N ASP A 64 7.34 13.72 11.80
CA ASP A 64 5.98 13.43 12.28
C ASP A 64 4.90 13.33 11.18
N LYS A 65 5.20 13.77 9.95
CA LYS A 65 4.32 13.58 8.79
C LYS A 65 4.42 12.17 8.20
N ASN A 66 5.51 11.43 8.47
CA ASN A 66 5.70 10.06 8.00
C ASN A 66 4.81 9.07 8.77
N LEU A 67 4.23 8.09 8.07
CA LEU A 67 3.40 7.06 8.70
C LEU A 67 4.20 6.15 9.65
N VAL A 68 5.49 5.92 9.38
CA VAL A 68 6.41 5.17 10.27
C VAL A 68 6.55 5.89 11.61
N TYR A 69 6.73 7.22 11.60
CA TYR A 69 6.78 8.01 12.83
C TYR A 69 5.46 7.90 13.63
N LYS A 70 4.33 8.05 12.92
CA LYS A 70 2.99 7.95 13.51
C LYS A 70 2.73 6.56 14.09
N ALA A 71 3.16 5.51 13.41
CA ALA A 71 3.07 4.13 13.87
C ALA A 71 3.88 3.91 15.15
N THR A 72 5.14 4.39 15.18
CA THR A 72 6.00 4.34 16.37
C THR A 72 5.36 5.05 17.56
N LYS A 73 4.89 6.28 17.35
CA LYS A 73 4.21 7.06 18.40
C LYS A 73 2.96 6.36 18.92
N LEU A 74 2.12 5.84 17.98
CA LEU A 74 0.90 5.13 18.34
C LEU A 74 1.19 3.84 19.11
N PHE A 75 2.28 3.11 18.78
CA PHE A 75 2.73 1.95 19.53
C PHE A 75 3.11 2.33 20.98
N ILE A 76 3.95 3.36 21.15
CA ILE A 76 4.36 3.86 22.49
C ILE A 76 3.15 4.25 23.32
N GLU A 77 2.18 4.97 22.76
CA GLU A 77 0.98 5.44 23.45
C GLU A 77 0.03 4.30 23.90
N ASN A 78 0.11 3.13 23.25
CA ASN A 78 -0.76 1.99 23.53
C ASN A 78 -0.04 0.83 24.26
N THR A 79 1.22 1.04 24.66
CA THR A 79 2.00 0.06 25.43
C THR A 79 2.55 0.70 26.70
N HIS A 80 2.85 -0.11 27.70
CA HIS A 80 3.46 0.35 28.96
C HIS A 80 5.00 0.25 28.90
N THR A 81 5.59 0.49 27.71
CA THR A 81 7.04 0.45 27.56
C THR A 81 7.70 1.63 28.26
N THR A 82 8.87 1.38 28.85
CA THR A 82 9.70 2.46 29.41
C THR A 82 10.29 3.33 28.31
N PRO A 83 10.78 4.56 28.62
CA PRO A 83 11.39 5.41 27.63
C PRO A 83 12.55 4.76 26.88
N HIS A 84 12.56 4.92 25.56
CA HIS A 84 13.57 4.41 24.65
C HIS A 84 13.87 5.41 23.54
N LYS A 85 15.09 5.38 23.04
CA LYS A 85 15.45 5.95 21.76
C LYS A 85 15.20 4.89 20.68
N ILE A 86 14.39 5.24 19.68
CA ILE A 86 13.97 4.37 18.59
C ILE A 86 14.48 4.98 17.27
N ASP A 87 15.49 4.36 16.68
CA ASP A 87 16.06 4.76 15.39
C ASP A 87 15.54 3.81 14.30
N ILE A 88 14.88 4.34 13.26
CA ILE A 88 14.34 3.56 12.14
C ILE A 88 14.95 4.07 10.84
N TYR A 89 15.66 3.21 10.14
CA TYR A 89 16.11 3.45 8.77
C TYR A 89 15.16 2.79 7.78
N ILE A 90 14.70 3.56 6.79
CA ILE A 90 13.76 3.11 5.74
C ILE A 90 14.55 2.94 4.44
N ASP A 91 14.74 1.69 4.00
CA ASP A 91 15.29 1.36 2.68
C ASP A 91 14.12 1.25 1.68
N LYS A 92 13.86 2.36 0.97
CA LYS A 92 12.68 2.56 0.13
C LYS A 92 12.95 2.10 -1.31
N ASN A 93 12.29 1.04 -1.75
CA ASN A 93 12.36 0.48 -3.10
C ASN A 93 11.00 0.49 -3.81
N ILE A 94 9.91 0.48 -3.03
CA ILE A 94 8.54 0.64 -3.55
C ILE A 94 8.37 2.11 -3.94
N PRO A 95 8.02 2.43 -5.21
CA PRO A 95 7.83 3.81 -5.65
C PRO A 95 6.79 4.57 -4.82
N VAL A 96 7.07 5.85 -4.56
CA VAL A 96 6.17 6.73 -3.80
C VAL A 96 4.94 7.11 -4.64
N ALA A 97 3.77 7.23 -4.00
CA ALA A 97 2.49 7.61 -4.61
C ALA A 97 2.15 6.75 -5.86
N ALA A 98 2.35 5.44 -5.75
CA ALA A 98 2.29 4.48 -6.84
C ALA A 98 1.05 3.55 -6.80
N GLY A 99 0.17 3.65 -5.79
CA GLY A 99 -0.94 2.72 -5.59
C GLY A 99 -0.53 1.34 -5.02
N LEU A 100 0.75 1.18 -4.64
CA LEU A 100 1.36 -0.08 -4.19
C LEU A 100 1.44 -0.22 -2.66
N ALA A 101 0.88 0.71 -1.92
CA ALA A 101 0.82 0.78 -0.45
C ALA A 101 2.19 0.85 0.28
N GLY A 102 3.27 1.39 -0.36
CA GLY A 102 4.60 1.43 0.25
C GLY A 102 4.63 2.09 1.63
N GLY A 103 4.01 3.27 1.83
CA GLY A 103 3.96 3.90 3.16
C GLY A 103 3.11 3.14 4.17
N SER A 104 2.06 2.42 3.73
CA SER A 104 1.22 1.60 4.59
C SER A 104 1.94 0.34 5.06
N THR A 105 2.70 -0.31 4.17
CA THR A 105 3.48 -1.49 4.54
C THR A 105 4.63 -1.14 5.48
N ASP A 106 5.28 0.03 5.29
CA ASP A 106 6.33 0.52 6.20
C ASP A 106 5.75 0.78 7.61
N ALA A 107 4.58 1.41 7.70
CA ALA A 107 3.93 1.68 8.98
C ALA A 107 3.44 0.41 9.67
N ALA A 108 2.87 -0.55 8.93
CA ALA A 108 2.48 -1.85 9.47
C ALA A 108 3.72 -2.66 9.92
N GLY A 109 4.82 -2.61 9.13
CA GLY A 109 6.12 -3.20 9.48
C GLY A 109 6.72 -2.60 10.75
N THR A 110 6.52 -1.32 10.97
CA THR A 110 6.94 -0.64 12.19
C THR A 110 6.18 -1.16 13.41
N LEU A 111 4.85 -1.25 13.35
CA LEU A 111 4.04 -1.81 14.45
C LEU A 111 4.41 -3.26 14.75
N PHE A 112 4.57 -4.08 13.71
CA PHE A 112 4.99 -5.47 13.82
C PHE A 112 6.39 -5.58 14.45
N GLY A 113 7.38 -4.86 13.91
CA GLY A 113 8.77 -4.93 14.37
C GLY A 113 8.95 -4.43 15.81
N LEU A 114 8.27 -3.35 16.18
CA LEU A 114 8.29 -2.87 17.57
C LEU A 114 7.62 -3.87 18.50
N ASN A 115 6.51 -4.49 18.10
CA ASN A 115 5.85 -5.51 18.90
C ASN A 115 6.77 -6.70 19.17
N GLU A 116 7.50 -7.18 18.16
CA GLU A 116 8.50 -8.24 18.32
C GLU A 116 9.67 -7.81 19.24
N ILE A 117 10.22 -6.61 19.04
CA ILE A 117 11.35 -6.10 19.85
C ILE A 117 10.97 -5.98 21.32
N PHE A 118 9.75 -5.56 21.64
CA PHE A 118 9.26 -5.42 23.01
C PHE A 118 8.57 -6.69 23.56
N ASN A 119 8.82 -7.87 22.97
CA ASN A 119 8.30 -9.18 23.40
C ASN A 119 6.76 -9.28 23.34
N ASN A 120 6.17 -8.77 22.26
CA ASN A 120 4.75 -8.90 21.93
C ASN A 120 3.78 -8.37 23.02
N PRO A 121 3.94 -7.08 23.44
CA PRO A 121 3.04 -6.50 24.43
C PRO A 121 1.62 -6.33 23.91
N LEU A 122 1.42 -6.29 22.60
CA LEU A 122 0.12 -6.20 21.96
C LEU A 122 -0.27 -7.53 21.32
N SER A 123 -1.51 -7.93 21.52
CA SER A 123 -2.11 -9.05 20.80
C SER A 123 -2.30 -8.73 19.30
N LYS A 124 -2.47 -9.78 18.49
CA LYS A 124 -2.74 -9.63 17.04
C LYS A 124 -3.93 -8.68 16.80
N LYS A 125 -5.01 -8.79 17.57
CA LYS A 125 -6.20 -7.94 17.44
C LYS A 125 -5.90 -6.47 17.74
N GLU A 126 -5.07 -6.20 18.74
CA GLU A 126 -4.67 -4.82 19.09
C GLU A 126 -3.80 -4.20 18.01
N ILE A 127 -2.83 -4.95 17.43
CA ILE A 127 -2.05 -4.47 16.30
C ILE A 127 -2.96 -4.14 15.11
N HIS A 128 -3.91 -4.99 14.76
CA HIS A 128 -4.90 -4.73 13.71
C HIS A 128 -5.71 -3.45 13.97
N ASN A 129 -6.11 -3.22 15.22
CA ASN A 129 -6.82 -2.00 15.60
C ASN A 129 -5.94 -0.75 15.42
N LEU A 130 -4.64 -0.83 15.74
CA LEU A 130 -3.70 0.27 15.51
C LEU A 130 -3.47 0.51 14.02
N CYS A 131 -3.31 -0.55 13.23
CA CYS A 131 -3.21 -0.47 11.77
C CYS A 131 -4.44 0.24 11.17
N ALA A 132 -5.66 -0.14 11.55
CA ALA A 132 -6.89 0.46 11.06
C ALA A 132 -7.05 1.96 11.41
N LYS A 133 -6.44 2.42 12.52
CA LYS A 133 -6.38 3.86 12.87
C LYS A 133 -5.46 4.66 11.94
N LEU A 134 -4.38 4.04 11.44
CA LEU A 134 -3.38 4.70 10.59
C LEU A 134 -3.77 4.72 9.11
N GLY A 135 -4.49 3.72 8.63
CA GLY A 135 -4.92 3.68 7.24
C GLY A 135 -5.63 2.38 6.85
N SER A 136 -6.23 2.38 5.66
CA SER A 136 -7.08 1.29 5.17
C SER A 136 -6.28 0.04 4.75
N ASP A 137 -5.10 0.22 4.18
CA ASP A 137 -4.32 -0.90 3.61
C ASP A 137 -3.41 -1.60 4.63
N LEU A 138 -3.22 -1.01 5.84
CA LEU A 138 -2.23 -1.52 6.80
C LEU A 138 -2.55 -2.94 7.30
N ASN A 139 -3.83 -3.25 7.53
CA ASN A 139 -4.24 -4.60 7.95
C ASN A 139 -3.87 -5.64 6.88
N PHE A 140 -4.12 -5.30 5.61
CA PHE A 140 -3.71 -6.16 4.51
C PHE A 140 -2.18 -6.30 4.43
N CYS A 141 -1.43 -5.19 4.53
CA CYS A 141 0.04 -5.23 4.50
C CYS A 141 0.61 -6.12 5.61
N LEU A 142 0.02 -6.08 6.79
CA LEU A 142 0.42 -6.91 7.94
C LEU A 142 0.26 -8.41 7.65
N GLU A 143 -0.92 -8.81 7.16
CA GLU A 143 -1.26 -10.23 6.92
C GLU A 143 -0.71 -10.74 5.58
N GLY A 144 -0.79 -9.93 4.55
CA GLY A 144 -0.38 -10.27 3.19
C GLY A 144 -1.17 -11.40 2.52
N GLY A 145 -0.56 -12.01 1.52
CA GLY A 145 -1.17 -13.08 0.72
C GLY A 145 -2.19 -12.57 -0.29
N ARG A 146 -3.22 -13.38 -0.55
CA ARG A 146 -4.37 -13.03 -1.39
C ARG A 146 -5.62 -12.94 -0.53
N GLN A 147 -6.28 -11.77 -0.54
CA GLN A 147 -7.44 -11.53 0.31
C GLN A 147 -8.52 -10.72 -0.40
N MET A 148 -9.77 -11.07 -0.14
CA MET A 148 -10.89 -10.17 -0.33
C MET A 148 -10.86 -9.11 0.77
N THR A 149 -10.95 -7.85 0.38
CA THR A 149 -11.01 -6.74 1.32
C THR A 149 -12.30 -5.97 1.15
N SER A 150 -12.88 -5.53 2.25
CA SER A 150 -14.13 -4.77 2.28
C SER A 150 -14.08 -3.65 3.33
N GLY A 151 -15.22 -2.96 3.55
CA GLY A 151 -15.23 -1.76 4.35
C GLY A 151 -14.51 -0.62 3.63
N ARG A 152 -13.51 0.04 4.26
CA ARG A 152 -12.60 0.98 3.61
C ARG A 152 -11.37 0.27 3.00
N GLY A 153 -11.25 -1.09 3.21
CA GLY A 153 -10.11 -1.95 2.91
C GLY A 153 -9.52 -2.65 4.15
N GLU A 154 -10.08 -2.40 5.35
CA GLU A 154 -9.59 -2.92 6.63
C GLU A 154 -10.18 -4.28 7.02
N ILE A 155 -11.27 -4.71 6.41
CA ILE A 155 -11.91 -6.02 6.66
C ILE A 155 -11.33 -7.02 5.67
N LEU A 156 -10.77 -8.12 6.19
CA LEU A 156 -9.99 -9.08 5.41
C LEU A 156 -10.64 -10.47 5.46
N GLU A 157 -10.72 -11.10 4.29
CA GLU A 157 -11.11 -12.50 4.13
C GLU A 157 -10.06 -13.22 3.25
N LYS A 158 -9.36 -14.21 3.81
CA LYS A 158 -8.30 -14.94 3.10
C LYS A 158 -8.89 -15.73 1.93
N LEU A 159 -8.27 -15.57 0.75
CA LEU A 159 -8.57 -16.33 -0.45
C LEU A 159 -7.50 -17.38 -0.74
N PRO A 160 -7.80 -18.41 -1.53
CA PRO A 160 -6.79 -19.36 -2.01
C PRO A 160 -5.67 -18.62 -2.75
N PHE A 161 -4.43 -18.98 -2.44
CA PHE A 161 -3.26 -18.42 -3.11
C PHE A 161 -3.16 -18.90 -4.56
N GLU A 162 -2.77 -18.01 -5.44
CA GLU A 162 -2.45 -18.30 -6.85
C GLU A 162 -1.06 -17.78 -7.19
N GLU A 163 -0.25 -18.61 -7.83
CA GLU A 163 1.04 -18.18 -8.37
C GLU A 163 0.84 -17.27 -9.57
N LEU A 164 1.31 -16.03 -9.48
CA LEU A 164 1.26 -15.04 -10.54
C LEU A 164 2.64 -14.47 -10.79
N ASN A 165 3.01 -14.34 -12.07
CA ASN A 165 4.15 -13.53 -12.49
C ASN A 165 3.64 -12.11 -12.76
N ILE A 166 4.22 -11.14 -12.07
CA ILE A 166 3.77 -9.76 -12.10
C ILE A 166 4.87 -8.88 -12.68
N SER A 167 4.48 -7.97 -13.55
CA SER A 167 5.33 -6.86 -13.97
C SER A 167 4.65 -5.54 -13.67
N LEU A 168 5.43 -4.51 -13.34
CA LEU A 168 4.98 -3.17 -13.00
C LEU A 168 5.57 -2.14 -13.95
N ILE A 169 4.77 -1.13 -14.30
CA ILE A 169 5.20 0.07 -15.02
C ILE A 169 4.57 1.30 -14.38
N LYS A 170 5.38 2.34 -14.13
CA LYS A 170 4.93 3.59 -13.50
C LYS A 170 5.56 4.79 -14.21
N PRO A 171 4.79 5.85 -14.54
CA PRO A 171 5.41 7.12 -14.95
C PRO A 171 6.29 7.69 -13.83
N LYS A 172 7.56 8.04 -14.12
CA LYS A 172 8.51 8.51 -13.10
C LYS A 172 8.03 9.76 -12.37
N ASN A 173 7.44 10.70 -13.10
CA ASN A 173 7.08 12.03 -12.60
C ASN A 173 5.59 12.18 -12.25
N LEU A 174 4.85 11.08 -12.12
CA LEU A 174 3.43 11.10 -11.78
C LEU A 174 3.16 10.31 -10.50
N GLY A 175 2.69 11.02 -9.46
CA GLY A 175 2.15 10.44 -8.23
C GLY A 175 0.70 10.85 -8.07
N ILE A 176 -0.19 9.92 -7.78
CA ILE A 176 -1.61 10.19 -7.55
C ILE A 176 -1.97 9.79 -6.11
N SER A 177 -2.54 10.72 -5.37
CA SER A 177 -2.98 10.44 -4.00
C SER A 177 -4.32 9.69 -3.99
N ALA A 178 -4.54 8.84 -2.98
CA ALA A 178 -5.83 8.17 -2.81
C ALA A 178 -6.98 9.21 -2.70
N LYS A 179 -6.76 10.31 -1.96
CA LYS A 179 -7.75 11.38 -1.84
C LYS A 179 -8.18 11.93 -3.21
N GLU A 180 -7.22 12.21 -4.07
CA GLU A 180 -7.48 12.71 -5.43
C GLU A 180 -8.27 11.69 -6.25
N ALA A 181 -7.84 10.43 -6.26
CA ALA A 181 -8.51 9.37 -7.03
C ALA A 181 -9.98 9.18 -6.62
N TYR A 182 -10.26 9.13 -5.32
CA TYR A 182 -11.64 9.01 -4.82
C TYR A 182 -12.47 10.28 -5.03
N THR A 183 -11.86 11.47 -5.00
CA THR A 183 -12.56 12.73 -5.32
C THR A 183 -12.98 12.73 -6.79
N LYS A 184 -12.04 12.46 -7.71
CA LYS A 184 -12.34 12.38 -9.14
C LYS A 184 -13.37 11.30 -9.47
N PHE A 185 -13.31 10.14 -8.78
CA PHE A 185 -14.34 9.12 -8.92
C PHE A 185 -15.73 9.63 -8.51
N SER A 186 -15.85 10.31 -7.38
CA SER A 186 -17.11 10.86 -6.89
C SER A 186 -17.67 11.92 -7.86
N ASP A 187 -16.82 12.81 -8.37
CA ASP A 187 -17.21 13.87 -9.30
C ASP A 187 -17.67 13.31 -10.66
N LYS A 188 -16.95 12.31 -11.18
CA LYS A 188 -17.28 11.65 -12.47
C LYS A 188 -18.57 10.84 -12.35
N LYS A 189 -18.83 10.20 -11.19
CA LYS A 189 -20.06 9.43 -10.91
C LYS A 189 -21.30 10.31 -10.86
N THR A 190 -21.21 11.55 -10.34
CA THR A 190 -22.33 12.50 -10.30
C THR A 190 -22.73 13.02 -11.69
N ASN A 191 -21.82 13.02 -12.66
CA ASN A 191 -22.01 13.64 -13.98
C ASN A 191 -22.43 12.69 -15.11
N ASN A 192 -22.90 11.47 -14.85
CA ASN A 192 -23.39 10.43 -15.79
C ASN A 192 -22.68 9.08 -15.62
N PHE A 193 -23.16 8.29 -14.67
CA PHE A 193 -22.71 6.92 -14.56
C PHE A 193 -23.76 5.95 -15.12
N LYS A 194 -23.67 5.62 -16.38
CA LYS A 194 -24.01 4.27 -16.85
C LYS A 194 -22.74 3.44 -16.77
N SER A 195 -22.69 2.48 -15.88
CA SER A 195 -21.59 1.55 -15.71
C SER A 195 -21.47 0.68 -16.97
N GLU A 196 -20.87 1.22 -18.03
CA GLU A 196 -20.44 0.41 -19.19
C GLU A 196 -19.17 -0.40 -18.90
N TYR A 197 -18.50 -0.08 -17.82
CA TYR A 197 -17.46 -0.94 -17.25
C TYR A 197 -18.10 -1.80 -16.16
N GLY A 198 -19.05 -2.64 -16.57
CA GLY A 198 -19.36 -3.85 -15.82
C GLY A 198 -18.02 -4.50 -15.50
N ILE A 199 -17.87 -4.98 -14.26
CA ILE A 199 -16.76 -5.82 -13.84
C ILE A 199 -16.46 -6.73 -15.02
N ARG A 200 -15.37 -6.47 -15.76
CA ARG A 200 -14.82 -7.51 -16.60
C ARG A 200 -14.46 -8.60 -15.63
N GLU A 201 -14.84 -9.82 -15.92
CA GLU A 201 -14.51 -10.99 -15.10
C GLU A 201 -13.00 -11.08 -14.80
N ASP A 202 -12.18 -10.30 -15.52
CA ASP A 202 -10.74 -10.15 -15.37
C ASP A 202 -10.40 -8.75 -14.83
N PHE A 203 -10.16 -8.59 -13.55
CA PHE A 203 -9.46 -7.48 -12.89
C PHE A 203 -9.83 -6.05 -13.35
N ALA A 204 -10.80 -5.43 -12.73
CA ALA A 204 -11.20 -4.04 -12.96
C ALA A 204 -10.94 -3.16 -11.74
N ASN A 205 -10.52 -1.91 -11.98
CA ASN A 205 -10.37 -0.89 -10.95
C ASN A 205 -11.20 0.34 -11.30
N ASP A 206 -12.21 0.64 -10.48
CA ASP A 206 -13.10 1.79 -10.67
C ASP A 206 -12.35 3.14 -10.61
N LEU A 207 -11.24 3.21 -9.87
CA LEU A 207 -10.42 4.44 -9.80
C LEU A 207 -9.61 4.66 -11.10
N GLU A 208 -9.23 3.60 -11.82
CA GLU A 208 -8.60 3.71 -13.14
C GLU A 208 -9.52 4.43 -14.11
N TRP A 209 -10.80 4.03 -14.16
CA TRP A 209 -11.81 4.68 -14.97
C TRP A 209 -11.96 6.18 -14.66
N ALA A 210 -11.87 6.54 -13.37
CA ALA A 210 -12.01 7.93 -12.95
C ALA A 210 -10.83 8.81 -13.39
N LEU A 211 -9.64 8.23 -13.49
CA LEU A 211 -8.38 8.95 -13.67
C LEU A 211 -7.84 8.96 -15.09
N ILE A 212 -8.11 7.91 -15.87
CA ILE A 212 -7.41 7.64 -17.13
C ILE A 212 -7.51 8.80 -18.13
N ASP A 213 -8.62 9.53 -18.14
CA ASP A 213 -8.83 10.64 -19.07
C ASP A 213 -8.07 11.90 -18.71
N ASP A 214 -7.62 12.03 -17.48
CA ASP A 214 -6.95 13.24 -16.99
C ASP A 214 -5.42 13.20 -17.14
N TYR A 215 -4.84 11.99 -17.37
CA TYR A 215 -3.39 11.81 -17.41
C TYR A 215 -2.94 11.14 -18.73
N ALA A 216 -2.14 11.87 -19.50
CA ALA A 216 -1.61 11.39 -20.79
C ALA A 216 -0.76 10.13 -20.61
N GLU A 217 0.01 10.06 -19.52
CA GLU A 217 0.89 8.93 -19.20
C GLU A 217 0.10 7.64 -18.93
N LEU A 218 -1.06 7.74 -18.25
CA LEU A 218 -1.93 6.58 -18.00
C LEU A 218 -2.54 6.09 -19.33
N LYS A 219 -3.01 7.01 -20.19
CA LYS A 219 -3.49 6.69 -21.55
C LYS A 219 -2.42 6.00 -22.38
N GLU A 220 -1.18 6.48 -22.29
CA GLU A 220 -0.04 5.92 -23.03
C GLU A 220 0.23 4.47 -22.62
N ILE A 221 0.25 4.19 -21.30
CA ILE A 221 0.42 2.83 -20.79
C ILE A 221 -0.72 1.94 -21.29
N LYS A 222 -1.96 2.39 -21.14
CA LYS A 222 -3.15 1.60 -21.51
C LYS A 222 -3.23 1.33 -23.01
N LYS A 223 -2.81 2.30 -23.84
CA LYS A 223 -2.71 2.13 -25.31
C LYS A 223 -1.64 1.11 -25.68
N SER A 224 -0.48 1.15 -25.02
CA SER A 224 0.64 0.23 -25.29
C SER A 224 0.40 -1.18 -24.72
N TYR A 225 -0.31 -1.26 -23.60
CA TYR A 225 -0.56 -2.49 -22.85
C TYR A 225 -2.04 -2.56 -22.40
N PRO A 226 -2.98 -2.85 -23.33
CA PRO A 226 -4.43 -2.77 -23.08
C PRO A 226 -4.92 -3.66 -21.94
N LYS A 227 -4.23 -4.79 -21.66
CA LYS A 227 -4.57 -5.75 -20.59
C LYS A 227 -3.99 -5.38 -19.22
N SER A 228 -3.14 -4.35 -19.13
CA SER A 228 -2.60 -3.89 -17.85
C SER A 228 -3.68 -3.21 -17.02
N ILE A 229 -3.54 -3.26 -15.71
CA ILE A 229 -4.52 -2.75 -14.73
C ILE A 229 -3.79 -1.83 -13.74
N MET A 230 -4.42 -0.73 -13.38
CA MET A 230 -3.92 0.19 -12.38
C MET A 230 -4.30 -0.30 -10.97
N PRO A 231 -3.35 -0.61 -10.06
CA PRO A 231 -3.66 -0.96 -8.68
C PRO A 231 -3.93 0.29 -7.83
N GLY A 232 -4.88 0.20 -6.90
CA GLY A 232 -5.22 1.29 -5.98
C GLY A 232 -5.54 2.59 -6.70
N SER A 233 -4.96 3.69 -6.22
CA SER A 233 -5.10 5.02 -6.81
C SER A 233 -4.14 5.31 -7.97
N GLY A 234 -3.30 4.35 -8.37
CA GLY A 234 -2.25 4.56 -9.37
C GLY A 234 -1.04 5.30 -8.74
N SER A 235 -0.10 5.75 -9.57
CA SER A 235 -0.09 5.80 -11.05
C SER A 235 0.54 4.57 -11.73
N THR A 236 0.88 3.53 -10.96
CA THR A 236 1.44 2.27 -11.50
C THR A 236 0.39 1.50 -12.29
N TYR A 237 0.83 0.72 -13.26
CA TYR A 237 0.06 -0.37 -13.87
C TYR A 237 0.78 -1.69 -13.63
N PHE A 238 0.03 -2.77 -13.50
CA PHE A 238 0.59 -4.11 -13.49
C PHE A 238 0.08 -4.94 -14.66
N GLY A 239 0.90 -5.90 -15.06
CA GLY A 239 0.52 -6.93 -16.02
C GLY A 239 0.83 -8.31 -15.45
N ILE A 240 0.01 -9.29 -15.76
CA ILE A 240 0.17 -10.69 -15.35
C ILE A 240 0.72 -11.50 -16.52
N ASN A 241 1.75 -12.33 -16.26
CA ASN A 241 2.42 -13.17 -17.24
C ASN A 241 2.89 -12.41 -18.49
N CYS A 242 3.35 -11.17 -18.31
CA CYS A 242 3.92 -10.33 -19.37
C CYS A 242 5.11 -9.54 -18.83
N SER A 243 5.84 -8.87 -19.73
CA SER A 243 6.92 -7.94 -19.37
C SER A 243 6.68 -6.60 -20.05
N PHE A 244 6.99 -5.52 -19.34
CA PHE A 244 7.01 -4.18 -19.90
C PHE A 244 8.39 -3.88 -20.49
N MET A 245 8.39 -3.23 -21.65
CA MET A 245 9.62 -2.83 -22.32
C MET A 245 10.21 -1.57 -21.68
N PRO A 246 11.52 -1.48 -21.49
CA PRO A 246 12.18 -0.29 -20.96
C PRO A 246 11.81 0.97 -21.76
N LYS A 247 11.54 2.06 -21.05
CA LYS A 247 11.21 3.36 -21.62
C LYS A 247 11.64 4.48 -20.66
N ASP A 248 12.29 5.53 -21.16
CA ASP A 248 12.99 6.53 -20.36
C ASP A 248 12.13 7.22 -19.29
N ASN A 249 10.87 7.53 -19.62
CA ASN A 249 9.96 8.23 -18.72
C ASN A 249 9.23 7.32 -17.72
N PHE A 250 9.53 6.01 -17.74
CA PHE A 250 8.86 5.04 -16.89
C PHE A 250 9.85 4.30 -15.99
N TRP A 251 9.43 4.04 -14.76
CA TRP A 251 10.01 3.03 -13.89
C TRP A 251 9.36 1.69 -14.18
N ILE A 252 10.16 0.63 -14.25
CA ILE A 252 9.69 -0.71 -14.61
C ILE A 252 10.33 -1.74 -13.67
N ALA A 253 9.52 -2.66 -13.19
CA ALA A 253 9.96 -3.87 -12.49
C ALA A 253 9.26 -5.09 -13.11
N ASN A 254 10.04 -5.96 -13.72
CA ASN A 254 9.57 -7.22 -14.29
C ASN A 254 9.95 -8.41 -13.38
N ASN A 255 9.33 -9.57 -13.64
CA ASN A 255 9.64 -10.84 -12.95
C ASN A 255 9.34 -10.85 -11.45
N LEU A 256 8.44 -10.01 -10.98
CA LEU A 256 7.92 -10.10 -9.62
C LEU A 256 6.97 -11.30 -9.50
N LYS A 257 6.79 -11.77 -8.26
CA LYS A 257 5.91 -12.89 -7.95
C LYS A 257 4.80 -12.45 -7.00
N ALA A 258 3.60 -13.05 -7.15
CA ALA A 258 2.67 -13.09 -6.02
C ALA A 258 3.32 -13.88 -4.87
N ILE A 259 3.09 -13.45 -3.63
CA ILE A 259 3.55 -14.13 -2.42
C ILE A 259 2.40 -14.30 -1.43
N ASP A 260 2.43 -15.37 -0.62
CA ASP A 260 1.38 -15.71 0.35
C ASP A 260 1.74 -15.26 1.78
N CYS A 261 2.47 -14.18 1.91
CA CYS A 261 2.83 -13.62 3.20
C CYS A 261 2.81 -12.09 3.18
N GLY A 262 2.68 -11.51 4.36
CA GLY A 262 2.85 -10.08 4.60
C GLY A 262 4.22 -9.75 5.16
N ILE A 263 4.24 -8.90 6.17
CA ILE A 263 5.45 -8.45 6.84
C ILE A 263 6.16 -9.60 7.55
N SER A 264 7.49 -9.62 7.49
CA SER A 264 8.33 -10.63 8.14
C SER A 264 9.66 -10.06 8.63
N VAL A 265 10.27 -10.76 9.58
CA VAL A 265 11.67 -10.52 10.00
C VAL A 265 12.61 -11.17 9.00
N VAL A 266 13.74 -10.51 8.67
CA VAL A 266 14.79 -11.01 7.77
C VAL A 266 16.19 -10.85 8.39
#